data_4ec25239e7d3a34471753998e712c736
#
_entry.id   4ec25239e7d3a34471753998e712c736
#
_cell.length_a   1.000
_cell.length_b   1.000
_cell.length_c   1.000
_cell.angle_alpha   90.00
_cell.angle_beta   90.00
_cell.angle_gamma   90.00
#
_symmetry.space_group_name_H-M   'P 1'
#
loop_
_entity.id
_entity.type
_entity.pdbx_description
1 polymer ?
#
loop_
_entity_poly.entity_id
_entity_poly.type
_entity_poly.pdbx_seq_one_letter_code
_entity_poly.pdbx_strand_id
1 'polypeptide(L)'
;MSVISKKTTLAELGAIVSEALKKIGIDCFLAGGAVVSIYTENKYESFDLDFVTLGDRKKIKGVMESLGFESEKSRLFYHPSSSYMVEFPGSSMQIGEEHITRFNDLKTKYGILRLSLRQTV
;
A
#
# COMPACT_ATOMS: atom_id res chain seq x y z
N MET A 1 -3.72 14.59 -12.52
CA MET A 1 -3.29 13.66 -13.56
C MET A 1 -2.62 12.46 -12.92
N SER A 2 -3.03 11.28 -13.29
CA SER A 2 -2.51 10.08 -12.66
C SER A 2 -1.19 9.66 -13.31
N VAL A 3 -0.22 9.29 -12.49
CA VAL A 3 1.02 8.70 -13.00
C VAL A 3 0.95 7.18 -13.03
N ILE A 4 -0.19 6.63 -12.65
CA ILE A 4 -0.36 5.19 -12.60
C ILE A 4 -0.66 4.66 -13.99
N SER A 5 0.11 3.65 -14.40
CA SER A 5 -0.06 3.03 -15.71
C SER A 5 0.22 1.54 -15.58
N LYS A 6 0.10 0.84 -16.69
CA LYS A 6 0.39 -0.59 -16.69
C LYS A 6 1.86 -0.88 -16.40
N LYS A 7 2.71 0.10 -16.58
CA LYS A 7 4.15 -0.06 -16.32
C LYS A 7 4.52 0.28 -14.88
N THR A 8 3.60 0.80 -14.11
CA THR A 8 3.86 1.11 -12.70
C THR A 8 4.11 -0.19 -11.96
N THR A 9 5.25 -0.29 -11.30
CA THR A 9 5.59 -1.49 -10.55
C THR A 9 4.83 -1.53 -9.24
N LEU A 10 4.85 -2.69 -8.60
CA LEU A 10 4.20 -2.87 -7.32
C LEU A 10 4.74 -1.87 -6.29
N ALA A 11 6.06 -1.75 -6.21
CA ALA A 11 6.67 -0.82 -5.26
C ALA A 11 6.35 0.62 -5.59
N GLU A 12 6.35 0.97 -6.88
CA GLU A 12 6.00 2.32 -7.28
C GLU A 12 4.56 2.66 -6.94
N LEU A 13 3.66 1.74 -7.18
CA LEU A 13 2.26 1.97 -6.83
C LEU A 13 2.10 2.18 -5.34
N GLY A 14 2.78 1.35 -4.55
CA GLY A 14 2.75 1.52 -3.10
C GLY A 14 3.26 2.87 -2.66
N ALA A 15 4.33 3.35 -3.28
CA ALA A 15 4.89 4.65 -2.94
C ALA A 15 3.94 5.77 -3.31
N ILE A 16 3.29 5.69 -4.47
CA ILE A 16 2.32 6.70 -4.89
C ILE A 16 1.20 6.82 -3.87
N VAL A 17 0.65 5.68 -3.45
CA VAL A 17 -0.44 5.67 -2.48
C VAL A 17 0.03 6.20 -1.13
N SER A 18 1.18 5.73 -0.67
CA SER A 18 1.71 6.10 0.63
C SER A 18 1.98 7.61 0.71
N GLU A 19 2.58 8.17 -0.34
CA GLU A 19 2.89 9.59 -0.34
C GLU A 19 1.62 10.44 -0.41
N ALA A 20 0.63 9.98 -1.15
CA ALA A 20 -0.63 10.72 -1.23
C ALA A 20 -1.32 10.77 0.13
N LEU A 21 -1.30 9.66 0.87
CA LEU A 21 -1.90 9.63 2.20
C LEU A 21 -1.09 10.48 3.18
N LYS A 22 0.22 10.46 3.06
CA LYS A 22 1.08 11.23 3.94
C LYS A 22 0.81 12.72 3.82
N LYS A 23 0.43 13.19 2.64
CA LYS A 23 0.16 14.61 2.43
C LYS A 23 -1.01 15.10 3.27
N ILE A 24 -1.92 14.22 3.66
CA ILE A 24 -3.03 14.61 4.52
C ILE A 24 -2.86 14.07 5.93
N GLY A 25 -1.63 13.70 6.28
CA GLY A 25 -1.31 13.33 7.65
C GLY A 25 -1.61 11.89 8.01
N ILE A 26 -1.79 11.02 7.03
CA ILE A 26 -2.06 9.62 7.29
C ILE A 26 -0.80 8.81 7.00
N ASP A 27 -0.29 8.16 8.03
CA ASP A 27 0.85 7.26 7.88
C ASP A 27 0.35 5.85 7.63
N CYS A 28 1.08 5.14 6.78
CA CYS A 28 0.76 3.75 6.51
C CYS A 28 2.03 2.99 6.16
N PHE A 29 1.93 1.69 6.22
CA PHE A 29 3.04 0.84 5.78
C PHE A 29 2.49 -0.38 5.07
N LEU A 30 3.31 -0.96 4.22
CA LEU A 30 2.93 -2.12 3.44
C LEU A 30 3.27 -3.39 4.21
N ALA A 31 2.37 -4.37 4.16
CA ALA A 31 2.55 -5.64 4.83
C ALA A 31 2.15 -6.76 3.88
N GLY A 32 2.29 -7.99 4.33
CA GLY A 32 1.77 -9.13 3.61
C GLY A 32 2.60 -9.56 2.43
N GLY A 33 1.95 -10.20 1.47
CA GLY A 33 2.63 -10.81 0.34
C GLY A 33 3.36 -9.84 -0.56
N ALA A 34 2.88 -8.60 -0.64
CA ALA A 34 3.53 -7.62 -1.49
C ALA A 34 4.95 -7.32 -1.01
N VAL A 35 5.17 -7.33 0.31
CA VAL A 35 6.51 -7.12 0.86
C VAL A 35 7.43 -8.24 0.40
N VAL A 36 6.94 -9.48 0.47
CA VAL A 36 7.71 -10.62 0.01
C VAL A 36 8.04 -10.51 -1.47
N SER A 37 7.05 -10.09 -2.25
CA SER A 37 7.24 -9.94 -3.69
C SER A 37 8.34 -8.91 -3.99
N ILE A 38 8.33 -7.80 -3.27
CA ILE A 38 9.33 -6.75 -3.48
C ILE A 38 10.73 -7.25 -3.12
N TYR A 39 10.86 -7.92 -1.98
CA TYR A 39 12.17 -8.39 -1.54
C TYR A 39 12.72 -9.53 -2.38
N THR A 40 11.86 -10.32 -2.99
CA THR A 40 12.33 -11.43 -3.82
C THR A 40 12.45 -11.05 -5.29
N GLU A 41 12.30 -9.77 -5.61
CA GLU A 41 12.43 -9.29 -6.97
C GLU A 41 11.51 -10.04 -7.92
N ASN A 42 10.27 -10.20 -7.48
CA ASN A 42 9.19 -10.80 -8.28
C ASN A 42 9.28 -12.30 -8.44
N LYS A 43 10.09 -12.97 -7.64
CA LYS A 43 10.06 -14.43 -7.63
C LYS A 43 8.80 -14.94 -6.97
N TYR A 44 8.20 -14.14 -6.12
CA TYR A 44 6.91 -14.41 -5.53
C TYR A 44 5.96 -13.33 -6.02
N GLU A 45 4.99 -13.69 -6.81
CA GLU A 45 4.08 -12.70 -7.38
C GLU A 45 2.96 -12.37 -6.42
N SER A 46 2.68 -11.10 -6.29
CA SER A 46 1.56 -10.62 -5.51
C SER A 46 0.87 -9.52 -6.29
N PHE A 47 -0.46 -9.56 -6.30
CA PHE A 47 -1.24 -8.52 -6.95
C PHE A 47 -1.97 -7.63 -5.98
N ASP A 48 -1.81 -7.87 -4.69
CA ASP A 48 -2.50 -7.11 -3.66
C ASP A 48 -1.51 -6.38 -2.79
N LEU A 49 -1.79 -5.10 -2.57
CA LEU A 49 -1.02 -4.27 -1.64
C LEU A 49 -1.84 -4.11 -0.37
N ASP A 50 -1.38 -4.70 0.72
CA ASP A 50 -2.06 -4.60 2.01
C ASP A 50 -1.42 -3.49 2.82
N PHE A 51 -2.13 -2.39 2.99
CA PHE A 51 -1.63 -1.28 3.77
C PHE A 51 -2.23 -1.28 5.17
N VAL A 52 -1.37 -1.11 6.15
CA VAL A 52 -1.78 -1.00 7.54
C VAL A 52 -1.76 0.47 7.90
N THR A 53 -2.86 0.98 8.44
CA THR A 53 -2.95 2.37 8.84
C THR A 53 -4.06 2.54 9.86
N LEU A 54 -3.94 3.59 10.68
CA LEU A 54 -4.99 3.98 11.61
C LEU A 54 -5.76 5.20 11.11
N GLY A 55 -5.58 5.55 9.85
CA GLY A 55 -6.23 6.74 9.32
C GLY A 55 -7.72 6.57 9.14
N ASP A 56 -8.41 7.71 9.01
CA ASP A 56 -9.83 7.75 8.80
C ASP A 56 -10.18 7.18 7.42
N ARG A 57 -11.11 6.23 7.40
CA ARG A 57 -11.46 5.55 6.16
C ARG A 57 -12.04 6.48 5.11
N LYS A 58 -12.81 7.48 5.53
CA LYS A 58 -13.37 8.42 4.58
C LYS A 58 -12.30 9.24 3.89
N LYS A 59 -11.28 9.63 4.65
CA LYS A 59 -10.17 10.37 4.07
C LYS A 59 -9.35 9.49 3.15
N ILE A 60 -9.14 8.24 3.53
CA ILE A 60 -8.43 7.30 2.67
C ILE A 60 -9.16 7.12 1.36
N LYS A 61 -10.48 6.94 1.43
CA LYS A 61 -11.27 6.77 0.22
C LYS A 61 -11.15 7.99 -0.70
N GLY A 62 -11.21 9.18 -0.11
CA GLY A 62 -11.07 10.40 -0.89
C GLY A 62 -9.75 10.50 -1.61
N VAL A 63 -8.67 10.14 -0.92
CA VAL A 63 -7.35 10.16 -1.53
C VAL A 63 -7.25 9.13 -2.66
N MET A 64 -7.75 7.92 -2.41
CA MET A 64 -7.69 6.88 -3.42
C MET A 64 -8.48 7.28 -4.66
N GLU A 65 -9.64 7.88 -4.47
CA GLU A 65 -10.44 8.33 -5.60
C GLU A 65 -9.74 9.45 -6.37
N SER A 66 -9.03 10.31 -5.66
CA SER A 66 -8.29 11.39 -6.33
C SER A 66 -7.15 10.84 -7.17
N LEU A 67 -6.67 9.66 -6.85
CA LEU A 67 -5.63 9.01 -7.65
C LEU A 67 -6.20 8.20 -8.81
N GLY A 68 -7.51 8.14 -8.92
CA GLY A 68 -8.16 7.41 -10.00
C GLY A 68 -8.60 6.02 -9.64
N PHE A 69 -8.51 5.63 -8.37
CA PHE A 69 -8.96 4.32 -7.93
C PHE A 69 -10.46 4.28 -7.76
N GLU A 70 -11.02 3.11 -7.99
CA GLU A 70 -12.41 2.82 -7.66
C GLU A 70 -12.42 1.89 -6.46
N SER A 71 -13.47 1.99 -5.67
CA SER A 71 -13.53 1.22 -4.43
C SER A 71 -14.59 0.14 -4.50
N GLU A 72 -14.30 -0.96 -3.82
CA GLU A 72 -15.27 -2.00 -3.58
C GLU A 72 -15.31 -2.24 -2.08
N LYS A 73 -16.49 -2.09 -1.49
CA LYS A 73 -16.70 -2.30 -0.06
C LYS A 73 -15.85 -1.41 0.83
N SER A 74 -15.49 -0.24 0.34
CA SER A 74 -14.83 0.82 1.10
C SER A 74 -13.42 0.49 1.58
N ARG A 75 -12.88 -0.66 1.29
CA ARG A 75 -11.53 -0.99 1.73
C ARG A 75 -10.69 -1.66 0.66
N LEU A 76 -11.30 -2.05 -0.44
CA LEU A 76 -10.57 -2.63 -1.57
C LEU A 76 -10.65 -1.66 -2.73
N PHE A 77 -9.49 -1.30 -3.26
CA PHE A 77 -9.40 -0.31 -4.32
C PHE A 77 -8.69 -0.89 -5.52
N TYR A 78 -9.15 -0.53 -6.71
CA TYR A 78 -8.51 -0.94 -7.93
C TYR A 78 -8.46 0.23 -8.89
N HIS A 79 -7.48 0.18 -9.77
CA HIS A 79 -7.24 1.25 -10.73
C HIS A 79 -7.38 0.69 -12.13
N PRO A 80 -8.13 1.38 -13.03
CA PRO A 80 -8.33 0.85 -14.37
C PRO A 80 -7.05 0.67 -15.18
N SER A 81 -6.00 1.39 -14.83
CA SER A 81 -4.73 1.30 -15.55
C SER A 81 -3.74 0.36 -14.91
N SER A 82 -4.10 -0.33 -13.84
CA SER A 82 -3.18 -1.20 -13.11
C SER A 82 -3.85 -2.54 -12.84
N SER A 83 -3.04 -3.60 -12.82
CA SER A 83 -3.55 -4.91 -12.44
C SER A 83 -3.43 -5.17 -10.94
N TYR A 84 -2.82 -4.25 -10.21
CA TYR A 84 -2.66 -4.42 -8.77
C TYR A 84 -3.83 -3.84 -8.02
N MET A 85 -4.15 -4.44 -6.89
CA MET A 85 -5.21 -3.96 -6.02
C MET A 85 -4.61 -3.46 -4.72
N VAL A 86 -5.28 -2.49 -4.11
CA VAL A 86 -4.82 -1.90 -2.85
C VAL A 86 -5.90 -2.15 -1.82
N GLU A 87 -5.51 -2.73 -0.69
CA GLU A 87 -6.48 -3.04 0.36
C GLU A 87 -6.05 -2.40 1.66
N PHE A 88 -7.04 -1.91 2.41
CA PHE A 88 -6.84 -1.37 3.75
C PHE A 88 -7.66 -2.22 4.71
N PRO A 89 -7.08 -3.30 5.24
CA PRO A 89 -7.83 -4.23 6.09
C PRO A 89 -8.37 -3.52 7.33
N GLY A 90 -9.56 -3.94 7.75
CA GLY A 90 -10.24 -3.25 8.81
C GLY A 90 -9.64 -3.43 10.18
N SER A 91 -8.96 -4.53 10.42
CA SER A 91 -8.43 -4.84 11.74
C SER A 91 -6.95 -4.60 11.83
N SER A 92 -6.52 -3.42 11.41
CA SER A 92 -5.11 -3.13 11.42
C SER A 92 -4.51 -3.17 12.81
N MET A 93 -5.31 -3.00 13.83
CA MET A 93 -4.80 -3.01 15.20
C MET A 93 -4.19 -4.33 15.59
N GLN A 94 -4.80 -5.42 15.16
CA GLN A 94 -4.25 -6.71 15.52
C GLN A 94 -2.87 -6.92 14.91
N ILE A 95 -2.70 -6.45 13.70
CA ILE A 95 -1.40 -6.57 13.07
C ILE A 95 -0.38 -5.74 13.80
N GLY A 96 -0.76 -4.53 14.21
CA GLY A 96 0.16 -3.65 14.91
C GLY A 96 0.59 -4.17 16.26
N GLU A 97 -0.28 -4.90 16.92
CA GLU A 97 0.06 -5.41 18.24
C GLU A 97 0.95 -6.63 18.19
N GLU A 98 1.00 -7.30 17.06
CA GLU A 98 1.65 -8.56 17.07
C GLU A 98 3.15 -8.43 17.11
N HIS A 99 3.81 -8.11 16.14
CA HIS A 99 5.26 -8.13 16.24
C HIS A 99 5.92 -7.38 15.14
N ILE A 100 5.25 -6.39 14.60
CA ILE A 100 5.88 -5.56 13.60
C ILE A 100 6.72 -4.53 14.32
N THR A 101 7.97 -4.87 14.57
CA THR A 101 8.86 -4.01 15.32
C THR A 101 9.87 -3.30 14.42
N ARG A 102 9.91 -3.63 13.17
CA ARG A 102 10.90 -3.06 12.27
C ARG A 102 10.27 -2.66 10.96
N PHE A 103 10.81 -1.60 10.40
CA PHE A 103 10.37 -1.13 9.10
C PHE A 103 11.59 -0.84 8.25
N ASN A 104 11.41 -0.95 6.96
CA ASN A 104 12.42 -0.58 6.00
C ASN A 104 11.79 0.38 5.01
N ASP A 105 12.48 1.46 4.71
CA ASP A 105 11.97 2.45 3.77
C ASP A 105 12.62 2.21 2.42
N LEU A 106 11.78 1.97 1.43
CA LEU A 106 12.22 1.76 0.07
C LEU A 106 12.02 3.05 -0.72
N LYS A 107 13.08 3.54 -1.32
CA LYS A 107 12.99 4.74 -2.12
C LYS A 107 12.60 4.40 -3.54
N THR A 108 11.64 5.13 -4.06
CA THR A 108 11.25 5.01 -5.45
C THR A 108 11.24 6.40 -6.06
N LYS A 109 11.06 6.47 -7.37
CA LYS A 109 11.00 7.77 -8.03
C LYS A 109 9.73 8.54 -7.67
N TYR A 110 8.77 7.91 -7.03
CA TYR A 110 7.54 8.57 -6.61
C TYR A 110 7.50 8.83 -5.13
N GLY A 111 8.55 8.49 -4.39
CA GLY A 111 8.58 8.72 -2.97
C GLY A 111 9.02 7.49 -2.21
N ILE A 112 8.79 7.51 -0.91
CA ILE A 112 9.25 6.46 -0.02
C ILE A 112 8.09 5.55 0.35
N LEU A 113 8.34 4.25 0.24
CA LEU A 113 7.38 3.24 0.65
C LEU A 113 7.93 2.53 1.88
N ARG A 114 7.19 2.56 2.98
CA ARG A 114 7.60 1.89 4.20
C ARG A 114 7.11 0.46 4.19
N LEU A 115 8.03 -0.46 4.39
CA LEU A 115 7.74 -1.89 4.38
C LEU A 115 7.89 -2.44 5.77
N SER A 116 6.97 -3.29 6.18
CA SER A 116 7.12 -3.96 7.45
C SER A 116 8.11 -5.11 7.29
N LEU A 117 8.93 -5.29 8.31
CA LEU A 117 9.89 -6.39 8.34
C LEU A 117 9.46 -7.42 9.38
N ARG A 118 8.18 -7.70 9.40
CA ARG A 118 7.66 -8.67 10.32
C ARG A 118 8.30 -10.02 10.04
N GLN A 119 8.87 -10.59 11.07
CA GLN A 119 9.39 -11.93 10.96
C GLN A 119 8.28 -12.90 11.18
N THR A 120 7.99 -13.65 10.16
CA THR A 120 7.11 -14.76 10.33
C THR A 120 7.95 -16.01 10.42
N VAL A 121 7.53 -16.81 11.25
CA VAL A 121 8.21 -18.07 11.45
C VAL A 121 7.59 -19.13 10.58
#